data_d51d824fcabb7063fc02af7f96a3e008
#
_entry.id   d51d824fcabb7063fc02af7f96a3e008
#
_cell.length_a   1.000
_cell.length_b   1.000
_cell.length_c   1.000
_cell.angle_alpha   90.00
_cell.angle_beta   90.00
_cell.angle_gamma   90.00
#
_symmetry.space_group_name_H-M   'P 1'
#
loop_
_entity.id
_entity.type
_entity.pdbx_description
1 polymer ?
#
loop_
_entity_poly.entity_id
_entity_poly.type
_entity_poly.pdbx_seq_one_letter_code
_entity_poly.pdbx_strand_id
1 'polypeptide(L)'
;MNKKDVSIVLCGAAGQGVQTVENILVRLLRRAGFHVFATKEYMSRIRGGSNSTEIRISSERVSAPVDRIDLLLPFHPDALNHLKTRISPETTVIGDRKNICLDCPAEVTEFIDIPFAEIAEEIGGKLFINIIAAGVILGMLDIDMGMVSDFISSFFAKKDEGIVRKNIEAVKLGCQRGKELLESGKARFALKNPSAKNELLLNGAETVGMGALAGGCDFLSSYPMSPSTGVMTFLSQQMENFSVVVEQAEDEIAAINMALGGSYAGARTMVTTSGGGFALMTEGVSLSGMIETPVVVHIAQRPGPATGLPTRTEQADLELVLYAGHGEFPRIIFAPGTLQDAFFLTQNAFNLADKYQIPVFILTDQYFMDSFTNIPPFDLDGIESKRHIVKTKKDYKRYVLTEDGISPRGIPGFGDGLVGVDSDEHDEESHITEDLELRTRMVDKRLKKMDLILSEIVPPEFLGSEDYEILLVGWGSTYHVLKEALAEFNNKDIALLHFKQVYPLHPGTKDFIEKAKRTIFVENNATSQFGRIIKLNTGYTTGESLLKYNGLPFTVEDIVEGLKKKLS
;
A
#
# COMPACT_ATOMS: atom_id res chain seq x y z
N MET A 1 -30.26 -12.76 7.84
CA MET A 1 -29.04 -13.00 8.65
C MET A 1 -28.51 -11.66 9.15
N ASN A 2 -28.16 -11.54 10.42
CA ASN A 2 -27.42 -10.36 10.90
C ASN A 2 -26.00 -10.46 10.32
N LYS A 3 -25.74 -9.81 9.18
CA LYS A 3 -24.38 -9.73 8.62
C LYS A 3 -23.50 -8.96 9.58
N LYS A 4 -22.30 -9.46 9.85
CA LYS A 4 -21.30 -8.80 10.72
C LYS A 4 -20.66 -7.59 10.04
N ASP A 5 -20.67 -7.57 8.71
CA ASP A 5 -20.13 -6.51 7.87
C ASP A 5 -20.98 -6.31 6.63
N VAL A 6 -20.81 -5.16 5.98
CA VAL A 6 -21.54 -4.74 4.78
C VAL A 6 -20.55 -4.26 3.72
N SER A 7 -20.65 -4.81 2.51
CA SER A 7 -19.90 -4.36 1.32
C SER A 7 -20.79 -3.42 0.49
N ILE A 8 -20.37 -2.17 0.37
CA ILE A 8 -21.02 -1.11 -0.39
C ILE A 8 -20.16 -0.82 -1.61
N VAL A 9 -20.72 -0.94 -2.81
CA VAL A 9 -19.99 -0.62 -4.04
C VAL A 9 -20.63 0.57 -4.72
N LEU A 10 -19.81 1.58 -4.98
CA LEU A 10 -20.14 2.76 -5.76
C LEU A 10 -19.54 2.59 -7.17
N CYS A 11 -20.31 2.70 -8.22
CA CYS A 11 -19.78 2.53 -9.57
C CYS A 11 -20.32 3.59 -10.54
N GLY A 12 -19.40 4.27 -11.24
CA GLY A 12 -19.72 5.33 -12.18
C GLY A 12 -18.61 5.61 -13.17
N ALA A 13 -18.86 6.50 -14.14
CA ALA A 13 -17.85 6.91 -15.10
C ALA A 13 -16.82 7.87 -14.49
N ALA A 14 -15.63 7.93 -15.06
CA ALA A 14 -14.60 8.90 -14.65
C ALA A 14 -15.15 10.33 -14.72
N GLY A 15 -14.92 11.10 -13.66
CA GLY A 15 -15.40 12.48 -13.52
C GLY A 15 -16.81 12.62 -12.92
N GLN A 16 -17.52 11.54 -12.63
CA GLN A 16 -18.84 11.58 -11.96
C GLN A 16 -18.75 11.73 -10.43
N GLY A 17 -17.57 11.99 -9.87
CA GLY A 17 -17.41 12.31 -8.44
C GLY A 17 -17.52 11.11 -7.48
N VAL A 18 -17.35 9.87 -7.94
CA VAL A 18 -17.34 8.66 -7.10
C VAL A 18 -16.34 8.79 -5.96
N GLN A 19 -15.14 9.34 -6.24
CA GLN A 19 -14.11 9.58 -5.21
C GLN A 19 -14.56 10.60 -4.14
N THR A 20 -15.40 11.57 -4.48
CA THR A 20 -15.94 12.52 -3.49
C THR A 20 -16.88 11.81 -2.53
N VAL A 21 -17.74 10.92 -3.05
CA VAL A 21 -18.63 10.09 -2.22
C VAL A 21 -17.83 9.18 -1.31
N GLU A 22 -16.81 8.49 -1.86
CA GLU A 22 -15.88 7.67 -1.08
C GLU A 22 -15.28 8.45 0.09
N ASN A 23 -14.64 9.60 -0.19
CA ASN A 23 -13.99 10.41 0.84
C ASN A 23 -14.95 10.87 1.94
N ILE A 24 -16.19 11.22 1.59
CA ILE A 24 -17.21 11.62 2.55
C ILE A 24 -17.63 10.42 3.40
N LEU A 25 -17.96 9.29 2.76
CA LEU A 25 -18.45 8.11 3.45
C LEU A 25 -17.41 7.50 4.38
N VAL A 26 -16.18 7.23 3.91
CA VAL A 26 -15.16 6.58 4.73
C VAL A 26 -14.82 7.40 5.97
N ARG A 27 -14.77 8.74 5.84
CA ARG A 27 -14.47 9.64 6.96
C ARG A 27 -15.61 9.76 7.96
N LEU A 28 -16.86 9.83 7.48
CA LEU A 28 -18.04 9.88 8.34
C LEU A 28 -18.27 8.55 9.05
N LEU A 29 -18.16 7.43 8.35
CA LEU A 29 -18.32 6.10 8.92
C LEU A 29 -17.27 5.81 10.00
N ARG A 30 -16.02 6.21 9.77
CA ARG A 30 -14.98 6.14 10.80
C ARG A 30 -15.32 7.05 11.99
N ARG A 31 -15.78 8.29 11.78
CA ARG A 31 -16.22 9.18 12.88
C ARG A 31 -17.39 8.59 13.68
N ALA A 32 -18.28 7.89 13.01
CA ALA A 32 -19.37 7.16 13.65
C ALA A 32 -18.88 5.95 14.46
N GLY A 33 -17.61 5.54 14.26
CA GLY A 33 -16.94 4.50 15.04
C GLY A 33 -16.92 3.12 14.36
N PHE A 34 -17.29 3.02 13.09
CA PHE A 34 -17.16 1.78 12.34
C PHE A 34 -15.71 1.48 11.94
N HIS A 35 -15.39 0.19 11.86
CA HIS A 35 -14.24 -0.25 11.13
C HIS A 35 -14.55 -0.14 9.64
N VAL A 36 -13.67 0.53 8.90
CA VAL A 36 -13.83 0.84 7.49
C VAL A 36 -12.64 0.31 6.73
N PHE A 37 -12.89 -0.43 5.68
CA PHE A 37 -11.93 -0.75 4.65
C PHE A 37 -12.50 -0.26 3.31
N ALA A 38 -11.71 0.48 2.54
CA ALA A 38 -12.13 0.95 1.23
C ALA A 38 -11.02 0.78 0.21
N THR A 39 -11.37 0.23 -0.95
CA THR A 39 -10.47 0.09 -2.10
C THR A 39 -11.16 0.60 -3.35
N LYS A 40 -10.35 0.92 -4.37
CA LYS A 40 -10.88 1.50 -5.61
C LYS A 40 -10.29 0.84 -6.85
N GLU A 41 -11.15 0.75 -7.83
CA GLU A 41 -10.81 0.34 -9.17
C GLU A 41 -11.09 1.51 -10.13
N TYR A 42 -10.07 1.99 -10.80
CA TYR A 42 -10.21 3.10 -11.74
C TYR A 42 -9.42 2.84 -13.01
N MET A 43 -9.92 3.42 -14.10
CA MET A 43 -9.28 3.27 -15.40
C MET A 43 -8.27 4.38 -15.65
N SER A 44 -7.20 4.04 -16.35
CA SER A 44 -6.18 5.00 -16.81
C SER A 44 -6.68 5.87 -17.97
N ARG A 45 -7.88 6.47 -17.80
CA ARG A 45 -8.52 7.34 -18.80
C ARG A 45 -9.03 8.60 -18.12
N ILE A 46 -8.87 9.74 -18.78
CA ILE A 46 -9.34 11.03 -18.25
C ILE A 46 -10.88 11.09 -18.26
N ARG A 47 -11.53 10.44 -19.22
CA ARG A 47 -12.99 10.37 -19.35
C ARG A 47 -13.43 9.01 -19.89
N GLY A 48 -14.59 8.55 -19.42
CA GLY A 48 -15.18 7.27 -19.80
C GLY A 48 -14.61 6.08 -19.02
N GLY A 49 -15.17 4.90 -19.26
CA GLY A 49 -14.88 3.69 -18.49
C GLY A 49 -15.61 3.67 -17.15
N SER A 50 -15.69 2.49 -16.54
CA SER A 50 -16.34 2.30 -15.25
C SER A 50 -15.29 2.31 -14.13
N ASN A 51 -15.45 3.23 -13.20
CA ASN A 51 -14.67 3.28 -11.96
C ASN A 51 -15.56 2.79 -10.81
N SER A 52 -15.04 1.97 -9.95
CA SER A 52 -15.75 1.52 -8.76
C SER A 52 -14.93 1.76 -7.50
N THR A 53 -15.63 2.03 -6.41
CA THR A 53 -15.08 2.06 -5.06
C THR A 53 -15.88 1.08 -4.22
N GLU A 54 -15.18 0.19 -3.57
CA GLU A 54 -15.74 -0.72 -2.58
C GLU A 54 -15.46 -0.16 -1.17
N ILE A 55 -16.51 -0.07 -0.36
CA ILE A 55 -16.41 0.36 1.04
C ILE A 55 -17.01 -0.77 1.89
N ARG A 56 -16.17 -1.44 2.65
CA ARG A 56 -16.58 -2.47 3.58
C ARG A 56 -16.60 -1.89 4.98
N ILE A 57 -17.71 -2.06 5.69
CA ILE A 57 -17.90 -1.53 7.03
C ILE A 57 -18.34 -2.63 7.99
N SER A 58 -17.88 -2.54 9.24
CA SER A 58 -18.20 -3.53 10.27
C SER A 58 -18.10 -2.93 11.67
N SER A 59 -18.72 -3.62 12.63
CA SER A 59 -18.49 -3.40 14.07
C SER A 59 -17.19 -4.06 14.56
N GLU A 60 -16.66 -5.03 13.80
CA GLU A 60 -15.38 -5.70 14.04
C GLU A 60 -14.38 -5.25 12.97
N ARG A 61 -13.09 -5.48 13.19
CA ARG A 61 -12.05 -5.08 12.22
C ARG A 61 -12.18 -5.83 10.90
N VAL A 62 -12.22 -5.06 9.81
CA VAL A 62 -12.20 -5.54 8.43
C VAL A 62 -11.06 -4.83 7.70
N SER A 63 -10.31 -5.56 6.87
CA SER A 63 -9.11 -5.02 6.22
C SER A 63 -8.81 -5.68 4.85
N ALA A 64 -9.74 -6.50 4.33
CA ALA A 64 -9.58 -7.19 3.05
C ALA A 64 -10.80 -6.96 2.14
N PRO A 65 -10.63 -6.99 0.81
CA PRO A 65 -11.74 -6.93 -0.14
C PRO A 65 -12.51 -8.26 -0.14
N VAL A 66 -13.80 -8.17 -0.42
CA VAL A 66 -14.70 -9.32 -0.62
C VAL A 66 -15.32 -9.25 -2.00
N ASP A 67 -15.66 -10.40 -2.58
CA ASP A 67 -16.28 -10.42 -3.91
C ASP A 67 -17.78 -10.04 -3.87
N ARG A 68 -18.45 -10.35 -2.78
CA ARG A 68 -19.89 -10.06 -2.61
C ARG A 68 -20.18 -8.55 -2.60
N ILE A 69 -21.30 -8.18 -3.17
CA ILE A 69 -21.87 -6.82 -3.09
C ILE A 69 -23.17 -6.90 -2.31
N ASP A 70 -23.23 -6.24 -1.14
CA ASP A 70 -24.45 -6.14 -0.36
C ASP A 70 -25.33 -4.97 -0.82
N LEU A 71 -24.66 -3.82 -1.12
CA LEU A 71 -25.32 -2.61 -1.61
C LEU A 71 -24.57 -2.05 -2.81
N LEU A 72 -25.26 -1.89 -3.94
CA LEU A 72 -24.72 -1.29 -5.15
C LEU A 72 -25.38 0.05 -5.45
N LEU A 73 -24.57 1.10 -5.60
CA LEU A 73 -25.00 2.43 -6.06
C LEU A 73 -24.38 2.72 -7.44
N PRO A 74 -25.10 2.43 -8.51
CA PRO A 74 -24.67 2.76 -9.86
C PRO A 74 -24.98 4.23 -10.17
N PHE A 75 -23.99 4.96 -10.71
CA PHE A 75 -24.13 6.33 -11.21
C PHE A 75 -24.15 6.42 -12.74
N HIS A 76 -23.95 5.28 -13.42
CA HIS A 76 -23.95 5.16 -14.87
C HIS A 76 -24.55 3.82 -15.31
N PRO A 77 -25.27 3.74 -16.46
CA PRO A 77 -25.87 2.50 -16.93
C PRO A 77 -24.90 1.32 -17.07
N ASP A 78 -23.68 1.57 -17.54
CA ASP A 78 -22.66 0.52 -17.70
C ASP A 78 -22.18 -0.10 -16.39
N ALA A 79 -22.48 0.53 -15.25
CA ALA A 79 -22.05 0.03 -13.94
C ALA A 79 -22.60 -1.38 -13.63
N LEU A 80 -23.83 -1.65 -14.02
CA LEU A 80 -24.47 -2.97 -13.82
C LEU A 80 -23.78 -4.05 -14.66
N ASN A 81 -23.43 -3.73 -15.92
CA ASN A 81 -22.69 -4.67 -16.77
C ASN A 81 -21.26 -4.88 -16.29
N HIS A 82 -20.61 -3.82 -15.84
CA HIS A 82 -19.24 -3.89 -15.30
C HIS A 82 -19.14 -4.82 -14.08
N LEU A 83 -20.12 -4.79 -13.21
CA LEU A 83 -20.17 -5.57 -11.96
C LEU A 83 -21.04 -6.83 -12.05
N LYS A 84 -21.51 -7.20 -13.25
CA LYS A 84 -22.47 -8.29 -13.45
C LYS A 84 -22.11 -9.60 -12.77
N THR A 85 -20.84 -10.00 -12.81
CA THR A 85 -20.35 -11.24 -12.20
C THR A 85 -20.36 -11.24 -10.67
N ARG A 86 -20.42 -10.05 -10.05
CA ARG A 86 -20.45 -9.85 -8.60
C ARG A 86 -21.86 -9.59 -8.05
N ILE A 87 -22.81 -9.24 -8.93
CA ILE A 87 -24.22 -9.03 -8.56
C ILE A 87 -24.86 -10.39 -8.27
N SER A 88 -25.51 -10.53 -7.13
CA SER A 88 -26.20 -11.74 -6.69
C SER A 88 -27.64 -11.43 -6.28
N PRO A 89 -28.51 -12.43 -6.06
CA PRO A 89 -29.85 -12.23 -5.53
C PRO A 89 -29.91 -11.53 -4.17
N GLU A 90 -28.79 -11.49 -3.43
CA GLU A 90 -28.67 -10.79 -2.16
C GLU A 90 -28.24 -9.31 -2.31
N THR A 91 -27.85 -8.89 -3.52
CA THR A 91 -27.43 -7.52 -3.82
C THR A 91 -28.64 -6.60 -3.89
N THR A 92 -28.67 -5.56 -3.08
CA THR A 92 -29.65 -4.47 -3.18
C THR A 92 -29.06 -3.35 -4.05
N VAL A 93 -29.69 -3.03 -5.16
CA VAL A 93 -29.32 -1.90 -6.02
C VAL A 93 -30.14 -0.67 -5.64
N ILE A 94 -29.48 0.46 -5.36
CA ILE A 94 -30.14 1.75 -5.12
C ILE A 94 -29.72 2.73 -6.21
N GLY A 95 -30.68 3.25 -6.96
CA GLY A 95 -30.36 4.15 -8.06
C GLY A 95 -31.59 4.83 -8.64
N ASP A 96 -31.34 5.74 -9.57
CA ASP A 96 -32.38 6.38 -10.36
C ASP A 96 -32.72 5.47 -11.57
N ARG A 97 -33.81 4.73 -11.47
CA ARG A 97 -34.17 3.69 -12.45
C ARG A 97 -34.27 4.25 -13.87
N LYS A 98 -34.80 5.45 -14.03
CA LYS A 98 -34.94 6.08 -15.37
C LYS A 98 -33.57 6.33 -16.03
N ASN A 99 -32.55 6.64 -15.23
CA ASN A 99 -31.24 7.00 -15.73
C ASN A 99 -30.23 5.82 -15.74
N ILE A 100 -30.50 4.78 -14.95
CA ILE A 100 -29.56 3.64 -14.80
C ILE A 100 -30.04 2.43 -15.59
N CYS A 101 -31.34 2.09 -15.54
CA CYS A 101 -31.77 0.80 -16.04
C CYS A 101 -33.27 0.74 -16.19
N LEU A 102 -33.79 0.92 -17.41
CA LEU A 102 -35.18 0.68 -17.71
C LEU A 102 -35.48 -0.83 -17.70
N ASP A 103 -34.61 -1.64 -18.32
CA ASP A 103 -34.64 -3.11 -18.33
C ASP A 103 -33.39 -3.63 -17.63
N CYS A 104 -33.49 -3.90 -16.33
CA CYS A 104 -32.35 -4.34 -15.53
C CYS A 104 -31.90 -5.78 -15.87
N PRO A 105 -30.60 -6.08 -15.78
CA PRO A 105 -30.13 -7.46 -15.87
C PRO A 105 -30.91 -8.39 -14.93
N ALA A 106 -31.10 -9.63 -15.31
CA ALA A 106 -31.87 -10.62 -14.54
C ALA A 106 -31.28 -10.91 -13.16
N GLU A 107 -30.00 -10.66 -13.01
CA GLU A 107 -29.26 -10.80 -11.76
C GLU A 107 -29.67 -9.76 -10.70
N VAL A 108 -30.24 -8.63 -11.11
CA VAL A 108 -30.74 -7.57 -10.22
C VAL A 108 -32.14 -7.94 -9.76
N THR A 109 -32.25 -8.60 -8.63
CA THR A 109 -33.53 -9.05 -8.05
C THR A 109 -34.19 -7.99 -7.17
N GLU A 110 -33.40 -7.11 -6.54
CA GLU A 110 -33.88 -6.03 -5.68
C GLU A 110 -33.33 -4.68 -6.18
N PHE A 111 -34.23 -3.80 -6.63
CA PHE A 111 -33.90 -2.44 -7.07
C PHE A 111 -34.77 -1.43 -6.32
N ILE A 112 -34.13 -0.59 -5.51
CA ILE A 112 -34.77 0.53 -4.82
C ILE A 112 -34.63 1.78 -5.68
N ASP A 113 -35.74 2.26 -6.21
CA ASP A 113 -35.77 3.43 -7.06
C ASP A 113 -35.78 4.71 -6.21
N ILE A 114 -34.75 5.54 -6.39
CA ILE A 114 -34.65 6.88 -5.83
C ILE A 114 -34.36 7.85 -6.98
N PRO A 115 -35.21 8.84 -7.22
CA PRO A 115 -35.05 9.79 -8.33
C PRO A 115 -33.97 10.84 -7.99
N PHE A 116 -32.72 10.41 -7.90
CA PHE A 116 -31.58 11.27 -7.53
C PHE A 116 -31.47 12.52 -8.39
N ALA A 117 -31.74 12.40 -9.70
CA ALA A 117 -31.64 13.52 -10.62
C ALA A 117 -32.71 14.57 -10.33
N GLU A 118 -33.95 14.16 -10.05
CA GLU A 118 -35.08 15.07 -9.75
C GLU A 118 -34.80 15.81 -8.43
N ILE A 119 -34.40 15.09 -7.37
CA ILE A 119 -34.04 15.68 -6.08
C ILE A 119 -32.85 16.66 -6.20
N ALA A 120 -31.85 16.32 -7.01
CA ALA A 120 -30.70 17.19 -7.23
C ALA A 120 -31.05 18.49 -7.96
N GLU A 121 -31.97 18.44 -8.94
CA GLU A 121 -32.45 19.63 -9.67
C GLU A 121 -33.17 20.60 -8.74
N GLU A 122 -33.95 20.12 -7.76
CA GLU A 122 -34.62 20.96 -6.75
C GLU A 122 -33.62 21.76 -5.90
N ILE A 123 -32.42 21.22 -5.66
CA ILE A 123 -31.36 21.86 -4.87
C ILE A 123 -30.54 22.83 -5.72
N GLY A 124 -30.39 22.54 -7.03
CA GLY A 124 -29.64 23.40 -7.93
C GLY A 124 -28.75 22.67 -8.95
N GLY A 125 -29.05 21.41 -9.24
CA GLY A 125 -28.49 20.68 -10.37
C GLY A 125 -27.77 19.36 -10.02
N LYS A 126 -27.41 18.63 -11.06
CA LYS A 126 -26.87 17.25 -11.00
C LYS A 126 -25.61 17.08 -10.16
N LEU A 127 -24.88 18.16 -9.85
CA LEU A 127 -23.67 18.11 -9.01
C LEU A 127 -23.93 17.56 -7.58
N PHE A 128 -25.19 17.63 -7.11
CA PHE A 128 -25.57 17.19 -5.77
C PHE A 128 -25.98 15.72 -5.69
N ILE A 129 -26.12 15.00 -6.82
CA ILE A 129 -26.50 13.57 -6.87
C ILE A 129 -25.62 12.73 -5.91
N ASN A 130 -24.32 12.94 -5.97
CA ASN A 130 -23.35 12.19 -5.17
C ASN A 130 -23.52 12.40 -3.66
N ILE A 131 -23.83 13.63 -3.27
CA ILE A 131 -24.02 13.99 -1.86
C ILE A 131 -25.35 13.42 -1.34
N ILE A 132 -26.40 13.45 -2.17
CA ILE A 132 -27.68 12.80 -1.85
C ILE A 132 -27.48 11.30 -1.68
N ALA A 133 -26.78 10.65 -2.61
CA ALA A 133 -26.47 9.21 -2.54
C ALA A 133 -25.68 8.84 -1.29
N ALA A 134 -24.66 9.62 -0.92
CA ALA A 134 -23.96 9.47 0.35
C ALA A 134 -24.91 9.60 1.55
N GLY A 135 -25.81 10.59 1.51
CA GLY A 135 -26.85 10.79 2.51
C GLY A 135 -27.75 9.56 2.69
N VAL A 136 -28.18 8.93 1.58
CA VAL A 136 -29.00 7.71 1.64
C VAL A 136 -28.29 6.60 2.43
N ILE A 137 -27.03 6.35 2.16
CA ILE A 137 -26.25 5.34 2.89
C ILE A 137 -26.15 5.70 4.38
N LEU A 138 -25.83 6.97 4.68
CA LEU A 138 -25.73 7.44 6.07
C LEU A 138 -27.06 7.34 6.82
N GLY A 139 -28.18 7.62 6.15
CA GLY A 139 -29.52 7.46 6.71
C GLY A 139 -29.91 6.02 6.96
N MET A 140 -29.58 5.10 6.03
CA MET A 140 -29.78 3.65 6.20
C MET A 140 -28.97 3.07 7.38
N LEU A 141 -27.86 3.70 7.74
CA LEU A 141 -27.02 3.33 8.88
C LEU A 141 -27.34 4.12 10.16
N ASP A 142 -28.39 4.94 10.13
CA ASP A 142 -28.86 5.81 11.23
C ASP A 142 -27.74 6.67 11.84
N ILE A 143 -26.88 7.23 10.99
CA ILE A 143 -25.79 8.12 11.43
C ILE A 143 -26.36 9.45 11.92
N ASP A 144 -25.79 9.97 13.02
CA ASP A 144 -26.21 11.25 13.62
C ASP A 144 -26.10 12.41 12.63
N MET A 145 -27.23 13.11 12.41
CA MET A 145 -27.32 14.18 11.41
C MET A 145 -26.50 15.43 11.81
N GLY A 146 -26.29 15.67 13.11
CA GLY A 146 -25.43 16.75 13.60
C GLY A 146 -23.99 16.51 13.13
N MET A 147 -23.46 15.31 13.39
CA MET A 147 -22.13 14.90 12.95
C MET A 147 -21.96 15.02 11.44
N VAL A 148 -22.97 14.59 10.66
CA VAL A 148 -22.96 14.68 9.18
C VAL A 148 -22.90 16.14 8.72
N SER A 149 -23.76 17.02 9.29
CA SER A 149 -23.79 18.44 8.91
C SER A 149 -22.48 19.16 9.24
N ASP A 150 -21.89 18.90 10.41
CA ASP A 150 -20.62 19.49 10.84
C ASP A 150 -19.47 19.05 9.92
N PHE A 151 -19.47 17.77 9.55
CA PHE A 151 -18.46 17.24 8.62
C PHE A 151 -18.58 17.87 7.23
N ILE A 152 -19.78 17.92 6.65
CA ILE A 152 -20.02 18.51 5.31
C ILE A 152 -19.65 20.00 5.32
N SER A 153 -19.99 20.73 6.38
CA SER A 153 -19.57 22.13 6.54
C SER A 153 -18.05 22.29 6.50
N SER A 154 -17.36 21.46 7.25
CA SER A 154 -15.89 21.44 7.30
C SER A 154 -15.25 21.00 5.98
N PHE A 155 -15.81 19.97 5.33
CA PHE A 155 -15.29 19.41 4.08
C PHE A 155 -15.35 20.41 2.93
N PHE A 156 -16.41 21.20 2.87
CA PHE A 156 -16.61 22.23 1.85
C PHE A 156 -16.27 23.65 2.32
N ALA A 157 -15.61 23.84 3.47
CA ALA A 157 -15.35 25.15 4.08
C ALA A 157 -14.57 26.14 3.17
N LYS A 158 -13.80 25.64 2.19
CA LYS A 158 -13.08 26.47 1.20
C LYS A 158 -13.95 26.91 0.01
N LYS A 159 -15.23 26.49 -0.06
CA LYS A 159 -16.18 26.85 -1.12
C LYS A 159 -17.07 28.00 -0.66
N ASP A 160 -17.80 28.61 -1.61
CA ASP A 160 -18.81 29.62 -1.29
C ASP A 160 -19.86 29.09 -0.30
N GLU A 161 -20.32 29.96 0.63
CA GLU A 161 -21.31 29.59 1.65
C GLU A 161 -22.61 29.03 1.07
N GLY A 162 -23.04 29.51 -0.10
CA GLY A 162 -24.20 29.00 -0.81
C GLY A 162 -24.01 27.56 -1.23
N ILE A 163 -22.80 27.20 -1.69
CA ILE A 163 -22.44 25.82 -2.05
C ILE A 163 -22.44 24.93 -0.80
N VAL A 164 -21.87 25.41 0.30
CA VAL A 164 -21.85 24.65 1.58
C VAL A 164 -23.29 24.35 2.03
N ARG A 165 -24.17 25.35 2.05
CA ARG A 165 -25.59 25.19 2.45
C ARG A 165 -26.31 24.17 1.57
N LYS A 166 -26.14 24.22 0.25
CA LYS A 166 -26.73 23.26 -0.70
C LYS A 166 -26.23 21.83 -0.50
N ASN A 167 -24.95 21.64 -0.16
CA ASN A 167 -24.42 20.31 0.15
C ASN A 167 -25.01 19.76 1.47
N ILE A 168 -25.23 20.61 2.48
CA ILE A 168 -25.90 20.22 3.73
C ILE A 168 -27.36 19.85 3.45
N GLU A 169 -28.06 20.60 2.63
CA GLU A 169 -29.45 20.31 2.22
C GLU A 169 -29.51 18.98 1.46
N ALA A 170 -28.61 18.76 0.49
CA ALA A 170 -28.50 17.54 -0.27
C ALA A 170 -28.29 16.30 0.59
N VAL A 171 -27.33 16.36 1.54
CA VAL A 171 -27.09 15.23 2.44
C VAL A 171 -28.25 14.98 3.38
N LYS A 172 -28.96 16.04 3.85
CA LYS A 172 -30.16 15.91 4.70
C LYS A 172 -31.29 15.20 3.99
N LEU A 173 -31.60 15.59 2.75
CA LEU A 173 -32.63 14.92 1.94
C LEU A 173 -32.26 13.46 1.69
N GLY A 174 -30.99 13.18 1.38
CA GLY A 174 -30.50 11.81 1.26
C GLY A 174 -30.67 11.01 2.55
N CYS A 175 -30.26 11.56 3.69
CA CYS A 175 -30.39 10.89 5.00
C CYS A 175 -31.86 10.62 5.36
N GLN A 176 -32.76 11.53 5.03
CA GLN A 176 -34.20 11.30 5.24
C GLN A 176 -34.69 10.11 4.41
N ARG A 177 -34.35 10.03 3.13
CA ARG A 177 -34.68 8.88 2.28
C ARG A 177 -34.08 7.57 2.78
N GLY A 178 -32.82 7.61 3.26
CA GLY A 178 -32.17 6.45 3.88
C GLY A 178 -32.88 5.97 5.15
N LYS A 179 -33.34 6.88 6.02
CA LYS A 179 -34.13 6.54 7.22
C LYS A 179 -35.49 5.93 6.87
N GLU A 180 -36.19 6.47 5.88
CA GLU A 180 -37.44 5.89 5.38
C GLU A 180 -37.25 4.44 4.90
N LEU A 181 -36.11 4.14 4.25
CA LEU A 181 -35.76 2.78 3.85
C LEU A 181 -35.47 1.86 5.06
N LEU A 182 -34.79 2.39 6.07
CA LEU A 182 -34.52 1.65 7.31
C LEU A 182 -35.82 1.33 8.06
N GLU A 183 -36.69 2.31 8.25
CA GLU A 183 -37.97 2.16 8.94
C GLU A 183 -38.94 1.23 8.20
N SER A 184 -38.92 1.22 6.87
CA SER A 184 -39.72 0.29 6.04
C SER A 184 -39.18 -1.14 6.03
N GLY A 185 -38.05 -1.41 6.69
CA GLY A 185 -37.41 -2.74 6.71
C GLY A 185 -36.72 -3.14 5.42
N LYS A 186 -36.58 -2.21 4.47
CA LYS A 186 -35.85 -2.43 3.22
C LYS A 186 -34.33 -2.35 3.40
N ALA A 187 -33.85 -1.68 4.45
CA ALA A 187 -32.46 -1.73 4.87
C ALA A 187 -32.23 -2.97 5.75
N ARG A 188 -31.43 -3.91 5.25
CA ARG A 188 -31.21 -5.20 5.94
C ARG A 188 -29.92 -5.25 6.79
N PHE A 189 -29.31 -4.09 7.05
CA PHE A 189 -28.02 -4.00 7.71
C PHE A 189 -28.20 -3.59 9.17
N ALA A 190 -27.86 -4.48 10.09
CA ALA A 190 -27.88 -4.21 11.52
C ALA A 190 -26.44 -4.24 12.06
N LEU A 191 -25.66 -3.20 11.77
CA LEU A 191 -24.35 -3.01 12.38
C LEU A 191 -24.53 -2.42 13.79
N LYS A 192 -24.03 -3.12 14.82
CA LYS A 192 -24.21 -2.73 16.22
C LYS A 192 -22.87 -2.31 16.85
N ASN A 193 -22.95 -1.33 17.77
CA ASN A 193 -21.86 -0.95 18.67
C ASN A 193 -20.53 -0.62 17.99
N PRO A 194 -20.48 0.44 17.17
CA PRO A 194 -19.21 0.88 16.59
C PRO A 194 -18.22 1.32 17.68
N SER A 195 -16.96 0.84 17.61
CA SER A 195 -15.95 1.03 18.66
C SER A 195 -14.68 1.77 18.20
N ALA A 196 -14.54 2.06 16.91
CA ALA A 196 -13.30 2.57 16.30
C ALA A 196 -13.18 4.10 16.24
N LYS A 197 -13.87 4.85 17.15
CA LYS A 197 -13.96 6.33 17.10
C LYS A 197 -12.61 7.06 17.12
N ASN A 198 -11.63 6.54 17.83
CA ASN A 198 -10.31 7.18 18.02
C ASN A 198 -9.23 6.66 17.07
N GLU A 199 -9.60 5.84 16.10
CA GLU A 199 -8.63 5.29 15.14
C GLU A 199 -8.27 6.31 14.06
N LEU A 200 -7.08 6.17 13.49
CA LEU A 200 -6.64 6.93 12.32
C LEU A 200 -7.22 6.28 11.06
N LEU A 201 -7.62 7.07 10.08
CA LEU A 201 -8.02 6.59 8.76
C LEU A 201 -6.93 7.01 7.78
N LEU A 202 -6.20 6.03 7.25
CA LEU A 202 -5.03 6.23 6.40
C LEU A 202 -5.04 5.26 5.21
N ASN A 203 -4.22 5.58 4.22
CA ASN A 203 -3.88 4.68 3.12
C ASN A 203 -2.37 4.38 3.11
N GLY A 204 -1.94 3.48 2.23
CA GLY A 204 -0.54 3.08 2.14
C GLY A 204 0.39 4.23 1.77
N ALA A 205 -0.03 5.13 0.86
CA ALA A 205 0.78 6.27 0.43
C ALA A 205 1.06 7.25 1.56
N GLU A 206 0.02 7.61 2.33
CA GLU A 206 0.14 8.46 3.51
C GLU A 206 1.05 7.81 4.55
N THR A 207 0.90 6.51 4.75
CA THR A 207 1.61 5.78 5.81
C THR A 207 3.10 5.60 5.50
N VAL A 208 3.45 5.29 4.24
CA VAL A 208 4.86 5.28 3.79
C VAL A 208 5.47 6.67 3.94
N GLY A 209 4.74 7.73 3.55
CA GLY A 209 5.20 9.11 3.73
C GLY A 209 5.40 9.50 5.20
N MET A 210 4.49 9.10 6.10
CA MET A 210 4.63 9.31 7.54
C MET A 210 5.84 8.55 8.11
N GLY A 211 6.05 7.31 7.67
CA GLY A 211 7.22 6.52 8.03
C GLY A 211 8.53 7.16 7.55
N ALA A 212 8.54 7.76 6.36
CA ALA A 212 9.69 8.50 5.84
C ALA A 212 10.02 9.72 6.72
N LEU A 213 9.01 10.51 7.11
CA LEU A 213 9.21 11.65 8.04
C LEU A 213 9.73 11.18 9.40
N ALA A 214 9.15 10.12 9.97
CA ALA A 214 9.61 9.54 11.23
C ALA A 214 11.02 8.97 11.12
N GLY A 215 11.41 8.47 9.94
CA GLY A 215 12.77 8.04 9.60
C GLY A 215 13.76 9.19 9.38
N GLY A 216 13.29 10.43 9.45
CA GLY A 216 14.13 11.63 9.23
C GLY A 216 14.52 11.83 7.77
N CYS A 217 13.63 11.51 6.83
CA CYS A 217 13.81 11.84 5.42
C CYS A 217 13.96 13.34 5.22
N ASP A 218 15.11 13.78 4.73
CA ASP A 218 15.40 15.20 4.44
C ASP A 218 15.10 15.55 2.98
N PHE A 219 15.23 14.57 2.07
CA PHE A 219 15.15 14.83 0.64
C PHE A 219 14.48 13.65 -0.10
N LEU A 220 13.40 13.95 -0.79
CA LEU A 220 12.77 13.07 -1.77
C LEU A 220 12.98 13.62 -3.17
N SER A 221 13.58 12.83 -4.07
CA SER A 221 13.55 13.10 -5.51
C SER A 221 12.74 12.02 -6.22
N SER A 222 11.86 12.41 -7.13
CA SER A 222 10.99 11.46 -7.81
C SER A 222 10.47 11.98 -9.14
N TYR A 223 10.36 11.10 -10.12
CA TYR A 223 9.51 11.33 -11.29
C TYR A 223 8.11 10.76 -11.01
N PRO A 224 7.02 11.52 -11.25
CA PRO A 224 5.67 11.07 -10.92
C PRO A 224 5.25 9.83 -11.71
N MET A 225 5.15 8.68 -11.05
CA MET A 225 4.70 7.43 -11.65
C MET A 225 3.65 6.75 -10.77
N SER A 226 2.45 6.49 -11.34
CA SER A 226 1.40 5.77 -10.61
C SER A 226 1.81 4.33 -10.31
N PRO A 227 1.53 3.80 -9.09
CA PRO A 227 0.77 4.41 -7.99
C PRO A 227 1.64 5.11 -6.93
N SER A 228 2.94 5.27 -7.13
CA SER A 228 3.88 5.83 -6.14
C SER A 228 3.70 7.34 -5.90
N THR A 229 3.07 8.06 -6.84
CA THR A 229 2.87 9.52 -6.78
C THR A 229 2.19 10.00 -5.49
N GLY A 230 1.39 9.14 -4.84
CA GLY A 230 0.74 9.45 -3.58
C GLY A 230 1.72 9.80 -2.45
N VAL A 231 2.87 9.10 -2.37
CA VAL A 231 3.93 9.38 -1.39
C VAL A 231 4.55 10.76 -1.63
N MET A 232 4.89 11.05 -2.89
CA MET A 232 5.45 12.35 -3.27
C MET A 232 4.46 13.49 -2.94
N THR A 233 3.17 13.30 -3.25
CA THR A 233 2.11 14.27 -2.96
C THR A 233 1.97 14.49 -1.46
N PHE A 234 1.96 13.42 -0.66
CA PHE A 234 1.88 13.53 0.80
C PHE A 234 3.07 14.30 1.37
N LEU A 235 4.30 13.93 1.01
CA LEU A 235 5.51 14.60 1.51
C LEU A 235 5.60 16.05 1.06
N SER A 236 5.18 16.37 -0.16
CA SER A 236 5.17 17.77 -0.63
C SER A 236 4.22 18.67 0.19
N GLN A 237 3.11 18.12 0.68
CA GLN A 237 2.19 18.82 1.57
C GLN A 237 2.76 19.03 2.99
N GLN A 238 3.82 18.31 3.34
CA GLN A 238 4.46 18.39 4.65
C GLN A 238 5.72 19.29 4.67
N MET A 239 6.16 19.82 3.53
CA MET A 239 7.39 20.63 3.43
C MET A 239 7.40 21.86 4.37
N GLU A 240 6.23 22.46 4.63
CA GLU A 240 6.11 23.59 5.55
C GLU A 240 6.18 23.17 7.04
N ASN A 241 5.81 21.95 7.35
CA ASN A 241 5.71 21.44 8.73
C ASN A 241 6.96 20.65 9.16
N PHE A 242 7.67 20.08 8.20
CA PHE A 242 8.84 19.24 8.42
C PHE A 242 9.98 19.69 7.50
N SER A 243 11.21 19.51 7.96
CA SER A 243 12.41 19.86 7.18
C SER A 243 12.69 18.85 6.06
N VAL A 244 11.70 18.59 5.21
CA VAL A 244 11.83 17.71 4.04
C VAL A 244 11.75 18.54 2.76
N VAL A 245 12.65 18.28 1.83
CA VAL A 245 12.63 18.86 0.47
C VAL A 245 12.13 17.80 -0.49
N VAL A 246 11.14 18.16 -1.30
CA VAL A 246 10.58 17.28 -2.33
C VAL A 246 10.86 17.89 -3.70
N GLU A 247 11.60 17.16 -4.51
CA GLU A 247 12.00 17.60 -5.86
C GLU A 247 11.39 16.67 -6.92
N GLN A 248 10.71 17.24 -7.88
CA GLN A 248 10.22 16.53 -9.05
C GLN A 248 11.31 16.48 -10.11
N ALA A 249 11.95 15.32 -10.26
CA ALA A 249 12.97 15.09 -11.28
C ALA A 249 12.35 14.99 -12.68
N GLU A 250 13.16 15.19 -13.70
CA GLU A 250 12.78 15.09 -15.11
C GLU A 250 12.54 13.64 -15.57
N ASP A 251 13.22 12.67 -14.94
CA ASP A 251 13.08 11.22 -15.15
C ASP A 251 13.60 10.45 -13.93
N GLU A 252 13.48 9.12 -13.97
CA GLU A 252 13.89 8.25 -12.87
C GLU A 252 15.40 8.13 -12.73
N ILE A 253 16.17 8.29 -13.82
CA ILE A 253 17.64 8.28 -13.81
C ILE A 253 18.13 9.51 -13.03
N ALA A 254 17.58 10.68 -13.33
CA ALA A 254 17.85 11.89 -12.59
C ALA A 254 17.45 11.74 -11.11
N ALA A 255 16.27 11.19 -10.82
CA ALA A 255 15.76 11.03 -9.46
C ALA A 255 16.71 10.23 -8.55
N ILE A 256 17.16 9.05 -9.00
CA ILE A 256 18.07 8.22 -8.18
C ILE A 256 19.44 8.90 -7.99
N ASN A 257 19.98 9.55 -9.02
CA ASN A 257 21.27 10.22 -8.92
C ASN A 257 21.21 11.47 -8.04
N MET A 258 20.10 12.24 -8.07
CA MET A 258 19.85 13.33 -7.13
C MET A 258 19.79 12.83 -5.69
N ALA A 259 19.11 11.70 -5.45
CA ALA A 259 19.05 11.08 -4.12
C ALA A 259 20.45 10.67 -3.63
N LEU A 260 21.27 10.04 -4.48
CA LEU A 260 22.64 9.67 -4.12
C LEU A 260 23.50 10.90 -3.84
N GLY A 261 23.39 11.97 -4.65
CA GLY A 261 24.07 13.24 -4.40
C GLY A 261 23.64 13.89 -3.09
N GLY A 262 22.35 13.91 -2.78
CA GLY A 262 21.81 14.36 -1.51
C GLY A 262 22.34 13.55 -0.32
N SER A 263 22.39 12.22 -0.47
CA SER A 263 22.94 11.34 0.56
C SER A 263 24.44 11.56 0.77
N TYR A 264 25.20 11.75 -0.30
CA TYR A 264 26.61 12.12 -0.20
C TYR A 264 26.82 13.42 0.60
N ALA A 265 25.93 14.40 0.39
CA ALA A 265 25.93 15.65 1.14
C ALA A 265 25.44 15.52 2.60
N GLY A 266 24.96 14.36 3.01
CA GLY A 266 24.56 14.05 4.39
C GLY A 266 23.04 14.03 4.64
N ALA A 267 22.23 14.24 3.63
CA ALA A 267 20.78 14.09 3.75
C ALA A 267 20.38 12.61 3.85
N ARG A 268 19.28 12.32 4.54
CA ARG A 268 18.55 11.06 4.40
C ARG A 268 17.64 11.15 3.19
N THR A 269 17.90 10.33 2.19
CA THR A 269 17.26 10.46 0.89
C THR A 269 16.33 9.29 0.58
N MET A 270 15.27 9.62 -0.16
CA MET A 270 14.32 8.65 -0.67
C MET A 270 14.02 8.92 -2.15
N VAL A 271 13.78 7.87 -2.92
CA VAL A 271 13.10 7.92 -4.20
C VAL A 271 11.83 7.10 -4.13
N THR A 272 10.80 7.50 -4.88
CA THR A 272 9.55 6.73 -5.00
C THR A 272 9.18 6.56 -6.47
N THR A 273 8.88 5.32 -6.88
CA THR A 273 8.62 4.96 -8.27
C THR A 273 7.74 3.72 -8.38
N SER A 274 7.57 3.19 -9.58
CA SER A 274 6.95 1.90 -9.86
C SER A 274 7.93 1.04 -10.67
N GLY A 275 7.61 -0.25 -10.92
CA GLY A 275 8.56 -1.19 -11.55
C GLY A 275 9.18 -0.70 -12.86
N GLY A 276 8.38 -0.06 -13.73
CA GLY A 276 8.89 0.49 -14.99
C GLY A 276 9.91 1.61 -14.82
N GLY A 277 9.68 2.53 -13.86
CA GLY A 277 10.64 3.59 -13.53
C GLY A 277 11.85 3.04 -12.77
N PHE A 278 11.64 2.05 -11.89
CA PHE A 278 12.74 1.39 -11.21
C PHE A 278 13.70 0.68 -12.17
N ALA A 279 13.20 0.14 -13.28
CA ALA A 279 14.05 -0.43 -14.31
C ALA A 279 15.08 0.57 -14.89
N LEU A 280 14.76 1.86 -14.91
CA LEU A 280 15.70 2.93 -15.30
C LEU A 280 16.69 3.29 -14.18
N MET A 281 16.41 2.96 -12.94
CA MET A 281 17.25 3.28 -11.77
C MET A 281 18.34 2.23 -11.50
N THR A 282 18.36 1.14 -12.23
CA THR A 282 19.22 -0.04 -11.90
C THR A 282 20.71 0.29 -11.88
N GLU A 283 21.18 1.18 -12.74
CA GLU A 283 22.57 1.64 -12.72
C GLU A 283 22.85 2.49 -11.46
N GLY A 284 21.97 3.42 -11.10
CA GLY A 284 22.10 4.22 -9.87
C GLY A 284 22.07 3.34 -8.60
N VAL A 285 21.30 2.25 -8.60
CA VAL A 285 21.32 1.26 -7.51
C VAL A 285 22.69 0.57 -7.42
N SER A 286 23.30 0.23 -8.55
CA SER A 286 24.65 -0.31 -8.60
C SER A 286 25.68 0.70 -8.07
N LEU A 287 25.55 1.96 -8.48
CA LEU A 287 26.38 3.05 -7.97
C LEU A 287 26.26 3.18 -6.45
N SER A 288 25.04 3.15 -5.87
CA SER A 288 24.84 3.15 -4.42
C SER A 288 25.66 2.05 -3.73
N GLY A 289 25.67 0.84 -4.30
CA GLY A 289 26.46 -0.30 -3.79
C GLY A 289 27.96 -0.04 -3.86
N MET A 290 28.46 0.50 -4.97
CA MET A 290 29.88 0.75 -5.19
C MET A 290 30.43 1.85 -4.30
N ILE A 291 29.77 3.00 -4.23
CA ILE A 291 30.20 4.15 -3.42
C ILE A 291 29.74 4.05 -1.95
N GLU A 292 29.12 2.93 -1.56
CA GLU A 292 28.59 2.69 -0.21
C GLU A 292 27.79 3.89 0.32
N THR A 293 26.85 4.38 -0.52
CA THR A 293 26.03 5.56 -0.20
C THR A 293 24.59 5.13 0.02
N PRO A 294 24.02 5.38 1.23
CA PRO A 294 22.68 4.95 1.60
C PRO A 294 21.61 5.64 0.76
N VAL A 295 20.58 4.87 0.41
CA VAL A 295 19.36 5.40 -0.20
C VAL A 295 18.18 4.50 0.15
N VAL A 296 17.01 5.09 0.41
CA VAL A 296 15.75 4.36 0.54
C VAL A 296 14.99 4.44 -0.78
N VAL A 297 14.62 3.30 -1.34
CA VAL A 297 13.91 3.20 -2.62
C VAL A 297 12.54 2.57 -2.39
N HIS A 298 11.48 3.34 -2.56
CA HIS A 298 10.12 2.85 -2.51
C HIS A 298 9.63 2.52 -3.92
N ILE A 299 9.15 1.28 -4.11
CA ILE A 299 8.59 0.80 -5.37
C ILE A 299 7.14 0.38 -5.13
N ALA A 300 6.20 1.11 -5.72
CA ALA A 300 4.80 0.74 -5.74
C ALA A 300 4.50 -0.02 -7.03
N GLN A 301 4.32 -1.33 -6.91
CA GLN A 301 4.17 -2.24 -8.04
C GLN A 301 2.84 -2.09 -8.76
N ARG A 302 2.85 -2.37 -10.05
CA ARG A 302 1.68 -2.47 -10.90
C ARG A 302 1.94 -3.48 -12.02
N PRO A 303 0.88 -4.02 -12.69
CA PRO A 303 1.09 -4.97 -13.78
C PRO A 303 1.96 -4.39 -14.90
N GLY A 304 3.04 -5.10 -15.24
CA GLY A 304 3.90 -4.89 -16.39
C GLY A 304 3.59 -5.90 -17.51
N PRO A 305 4.51 -6.06 -18.52
CA PRO A 305 5.70 -5.25 -18.75
C PRO A 305 5.42 -3.86 -19.32
N ALA A 306 6.44 -3.01 -19.37
CA ALA A 306 6.37 -1.60 -19.79
C ALA A 306 5.30 -0.82 -18.99
N THR A 307 4.41 -0.09 -19.66
CA THR A 307 3.33 0.64 -18.98
C THR A 307 2.30 -0.29 -18.35
N GLY A 308 2.04 -1.43 -18.97
CA GLY A 308 1.11 -2.46 -18.50
C GLY A 308 -0.28 -1.93 -18.18
N LEU A 309 -0.72 -2.15 -16.95
CA LEU A 309 -1.99 -1.64 -16.42
C LEU A 309 -1.72 -0.66 -15.26
N PRO A 310 -1.52 0.63 -15.53
CA PRO A 310 -0.96 1.59 -14.56
C PRO A 310 -1.84 1.85 -13.34
N THR A 311 -3.11 1.48 -13.38
CA THR A 311 -4.09 1.69 -12.30
C THR A 311 -4.60 0.37 -11.70
N ARG A 312 -3.84 -0.69 -11.90
CA ARG A 312 -4.12 -2.04 -11.40
C ARG A 312 -3.01 -2.52 -10.47
N THR A 313 -3.26 -3.62 -9.78
CA THR A 313 -2.31 -4.18 -8.80
C THR A 313 -1.70 -5.49 -9.26
N GLU A 314 -0.42 -5.67 -8.95
CA GLU A 314 0.32 -6.93 -9.11
C GLU A 314 1.58 -6.88 -8.24
N GLN A 315 2.06 -8.04 -7.76
CA GLN A 315 3.31 -8.19 -7.02
C GLN A 315 4.40 -8.79 -7.92
N ALA A 316 4.67 -8.16 -9.07
CA ALA A 316 5.50 -8.76 -10.14
C ALA A 316 6.93 -8.20 -10.25
N ASP A 317 7.32 -7.26 -9.39
CA ASP A 317 8.63 -6.59 -9.46
C ASP A 317 9.64 -7.09 -8.39
N LEU A 318 9.31 -8.11 -7.59
CA LEU A 318 10.18 -8.59 -6.52
C LEU A 318 11.55 -9.09 -7.05
N GLU A 319 11.56 -9.89 -8.10
CA GLU A 319 12.81 -10.37 -8.70
C GLU A 319 13.58 -9.24 -9.39
N LEU A 320 12.88 -8.28 -10.01
CA LEU A 320 13.53 -7.09 -10.57
C LEU A 320 14.27 -6.31 -9.46
N VAL A 321 13.64 -6.10 -8.30
CA VAL A 321 14.25 -5.39 -7.16
C VAL A 321 15.41 -6.19 -6.56
N LEU A 322 15.25 -7.50 -6.45
CA LEU A 322 16.28 -8.37 -5.88
C LEU A 322 17.56 -8.38 -6.73
N TYR A 323 17.41 -8.41 -8.06
CA TYR A 323 18.55 -8.54 -8.98
C TYR A 323 18.93 -7.22 -9.67
N ALA A 324 18.34 -6.09 -9.24
CA ALA A 324 18.65 -4.78 -9.82
C ALA A 324 20.10 -4.36 -9.54
N GLY A 325 20.72 -3.73 -10.54
CA GLY A 325 22.12 -3.34 -10.51
C GLY A 325 23.05 -4.50 -10.93
N HIS A 326 24.20 -4.17 -11.44
CA HIS A 326 25.25 -5.15 -11.76
C HIS A 326 26.28 -5.19 -10.63
N GLY A 327 27.02 -6.31 -10.55
CA GLY A 327 27.96 -6.58 -9.44
C GLY A 327 27.24 -7.07 -8.17
N GLU A 328 28.04 -7.33 -7.14
CA GLU A 328 27.59 -7.94 -5.88
C GLU A 328 27.69 -6.93 -4.74
N PHE A 329 26.56 -6.63 -4.11
CA PHE A 329 26.46 -5.74 -2.96
C PHE A 329 25.21 -6.05 -2.11
N PRO A 330 25.26 -5.77 -0.80
CA PRO A 330 24.14 -6.03 0.11
C PRO A 330 22.94 -5.12 -0.18
N ARG A 331 21.74 -5.65 0.10
CA ARG A 331 20.48 -4.91 0.10
C ARG A 331 19.49 -5.49 1.08
N ILE A 332 18.48 -4.72 1.44
CA ILE A 332 17.33 -5.17 2.23
C ILE A 332 16.06 -4.85 1.44
N ILE A 333 15.10 -5.77 1.43
CA ILE A 333 13.80 -5.57 0.77
C ILE A 333 12.70 -5.82 1.78
N PHE A 334 11.99 -4.77 2.17
CA PHE A 334 10.77 -4.82 2.95
C PHE A 334 9.56 -4.87 2.05
N ALA A 335 8.53 -5.58 2.48
CA ALA A 335 7.24 -5.67 1.81
C ALA A 335 6.12 -5.61 2.86
N PRO A 336 5.69 -4.41 3.28
CA PRO A 336 4.72 -4.25 4.35
C PRO A 336 3.38 -4.91 4.00
N GLY A 337 2.80 -5.62 4.97
CA GLY A 337 1.49 -6.24 4.86
C GLY A 337 0.37 -5.42 5.50
N THR A 338 0.71 -4.55 6.44
CA THR A 338 -0.19 -3.66 7.16
C THR A 338 0.26 -2.21 7.09
N LEU A 339 -0.64 -1.27 7.40
CA LEU A 339 -0.27 0.15 7.48
C LEU A 339 0.75 0.41 8.61
N GLN A 340 0.65 -0.33 9.71
CA GLN A 340 1.64 -0.27 10.78
C GLN A 340 3.02 -0.74 10.29
N ASP A 341 3.08 -1.86 9.55
CA ASP A 341 4.33 -2.29 8.94
C ASP A 341 4.88 -1.23 7.98
N ALA A 342 4.05 -0.61 7.15
CA ALA A 342 4.49 0.44 6.23
C ALA A 342 5.13 1.63 6.96
N PHE A 343 4.55 2.05 8.08
CA PHE A 343 5.12 3.13 8.89
C PHE A 343 6.47 2.72 9.50
N PHE A 344 6.50 1.63 10.26
CA PHE A 344 7.69 1.25 11.03
C PHE A 344 8.82 0.73 10.15
N LEU A 345 8.53 -0.04 9.10
CA LEU A 345 9.55 -0.53 8.19
C LEU A 345 10.14 0.60 7.34
N THR A 346 9.33 1.59 6.92
CA THR A 346 9.86 2.76 6.23
C THR A 346 10.75 3.58 7.16
N GLN A 347 10.33 3.82 8.39
CA GLN A 347 11.15 4.50 9.39
C GLN A 347 12.48 3.78 9.61
N ASN A 348 12.45 2.45 9.79
CA ASN A 348 13.64 1.64 10.03
C ASN A 348 14.53 1.52 8.78
N ALA A 349 13.97 1.58 7.58
CA ALA A 349 14.73 1.53 6.33
C ALA A 349 15.81 2.63 6.27
N PHE A 350 15.51 3.83 6.75
CA PHE A 350 16.49 4.92 6.82
C PHE A 350 17.62 4.63 7.83
N ASN A 351 17.28 4.04 8.97
CA ASN A 351 18.28 3.68 9.96
C ASN A 351 19.22 2.58 9.44
N LEU A 352 18.68 1.56 8.80
CA LEU A 352 19.45 0.45 8.23
C LEU A 352 20.27 0.90 7.02
N ALA A 353 19.70 1.75 6.14
CA ALA A 353 20.44 2.32 5.03
C ALA A 353 21.67 3.10 5.52
N ASP A 354 21.49 4.01 6.48
CA ASP A 354 22.60 4.78 7.07
C ASP A 354 23.61 3.90 7.80
N LYS A 355 23.14 2.94 8.60
CA LYS A 355 23.98 2.05 9.40
C LYS A 355 24.89 1.20 8.55
N TYR A 356 24.31 0.57 7.52
CA TYR A 356 25.03 -0.37 6.66
C TYR A 356 25.58 0.27 5.38
N GLN A 357 25.20 1.52 5.09
CA GLN A 357 25.60 2.27 3.88
C GLN A 357 25.25 1.47 2.62
N ILE A 358 23.97 1.13 2.47
CA ILE A 358 23.41 0.28 1.41
C ILE A 358 22.08 0.83 0.89
N PRO A 359 21.63 0.43 -0.30
CA PRO A 359 20.25 0.65 -0.72
C PRO A 359 19.29 -0.24 0.08
N VAL A 360 18.18 0.34 0.58
CA VAL A 360 17.10 -0.37 1.25
C VAL A 360 15.80 -0.12 0.50
N PHE A 361 15.09 -1.19 0.17
CA PHE A 361 13.88 -1.15 -0.66
C PHE A 361 12.62 -1.36 0.16
N ILE A 362 11.55 -0.63 -0.20
CA ILE A 362 10.21 -0.82 0.32
C ILE A 362 9.31 -1.14 -0.87
N LEU A 363 8.83 -2.36 -0.91
CA LEU A 363 8.06 -2.90 -2.02
C LEU A 363 6.58 -2.99 -1.64
N THR A 364 5.76 -2.12 -2.21
CA THR A 364 4.30 -2.10 -2.08
C THR A 364 3.66 -2.38 -3.42
N ASP A 365 2.35 -2.32 -3.50
CA ASP A 365 1.60 -2.40 -4.76
C ASP A 365 0.44 -1.40 -4.79
N GLN A 366 -0.21 -1.24 -5.94
CA GLN A 366 -1.28 -0.26 -6.15
C GLN A 366 -2.44 -0.47 -5.17
N TYR A 367 -2.86 -1.71 -4.93
CA TYR A 367 -3.93 -2.03 -4.00
C TYR A 367 -3.59 -1.53 -2.58
N PHE A 368 -2.39 -1.81 -2.09
CA PHE A 368 -1.92 -1.35 -0.78
C PHE A 368 -1.85 0.17 -0.69
N MET A 369 -1.34 0.83 -1.74
CA MET A 369 -1.15 2.28 -1.76
C MET A 369 -2.46 3.06 -1.72
N ASP A 370 -3.49 2.55 -2.39
CA ASP A 370 -4.76 3.25 -2.61
C ASP A 370 -5.86 2.87 -1.62
N SER A 371 -5.70 1.76 -0.88
CA SER A 371 -6.73 1.29 0.06
C SER A 371 -6.70 2.05 1.37
N PHE A 372 -7.88 2.52 1.81
CA PHE A 372 -8.07 3.14 3.12
C PHE A 372 -8.50 2.10 4.14
N THR A 373 -7.89 2.17 5.32
CA THR A 373 -8.41 1.46 6.50
C THR A 373 -8.16 2.27 7.76
N ASN A 374 -8.98 2.06 8.78
CA ASN A 374 -8.72 2.69 10.06
C ASN A 374 -7.92 1.76 10.97
N ILE A 375 -6.95 2.35 11.63
CA ILE A 375 -5.99 1.67 12.51
C ILE A 375 -5.89 2.41 13.85
N PRO A 376 -5.50 1.74 14.93
CA PRO A 376 -5.09 2.42 16.16
C PRO A 376 -3.98 3.45 15.87
N PRO A 377 -3.87 4.51 16.66
CA PRO A 377 -2.72 5.40 16.59
C PRO A 377 -1.40 4.63 16.70
N PHE A 378 -0.38 5.11 16.01
CA PHE A 378 0.96 4.52 16.11
C PHE A 378 1.51 4.70 17.52
N ASP A 379 2.13 3.67 18.05
CA ASP A 379 2.99 3.79 19.22
C ASP A 379 4.33 4.39 18.76
N LEU A 380 4.58 5.62 19.17
CA LEU A 380 5.79 6.35 18.79
C LEU A 380 6.91 6.24 19.84
N ASP A 381 6.67 5.54 20.94
CA ASP A 381 7.67 5.35 21.98
C ASP A 381 8.85 4.51 21.44
N GLY A 382 10.07 5.02 21.65
CA GLY A 382 11.28 4.36 21.21
C GLY A 382 11.64 4.52 19.72
N ILE A 383 10.88 5.33 18.95
CA ILE A 383 11.27 5.66 17.59
C ILE A 383 12.51 6.57 17.64
N GLU A 384 13.58 6.11 17.04
CA GLU A 384 14.83 6.85 16.95
C GLU A 384 15.25 7.03 15.49
N SER A 385 15.75 8.21 15.17
CA SER A 385 16.41 8.50 13.89
C SER A 385 17.91 8.62 14.14
N LYS A 386 18.66 7.53 13.92
CA LYS A 386 20.10 7.48 14.17
C LYS A 386 20.87 7.75 12.88
N ARG A 387 21.58 8.89 12.84
CA ARG A 387 22.50 9.21 11.73
C ARG A 387 23.89 8.64 12.03
N HIS A 388 24.36 7.78 11.15
CA HIS A 388 25.69 7.16 11.26
C HIS A 388 26.74 8.00 10.49
N ILE A 389 26.88 9.28 10.88
CA ILE A 389 27.82 10.24 10.28
C ILE A 389 28.87 10.61 11.32
N VAL A 390 30.13 10.65 10.92
CA VAL A 390 31.25 11.05 11.77
C VAL A 390 31.84 12.39 11.34
N LYS A 391 32.34 13.17 12.32
CA LYS A 391 33.11 14.36 12.03
C LYS A 391 34.50 13.95 11.56
N THR A 392 34.90 14.33 10.34
CA THR A 392 36.16 13.90 9.72
C THR A 392 37.38 14.62 10.29
N LYS A 393 38.50 13.91 10.37
CA LYS A 393 39.82 14.44 10.66
C LYS A 393 40.62 14.57 9.37
N LYS A 394 41.77 15.26 9.38
CA LYS A 394 42.63 15.48 8.19
C LYS A 394 43.10 14.22 7.51
N ASP A 395 43.25 13.13 8.25
CA ASP A 395 43.68 11.81 7.78
C ASP A 395 42.51 10.85 7.52
N TYR A 396 41.30 11.40 7.32
CA TYR A 396 40.11 10.62 7.08
C TYR A 396 40.19 9.81 5.78
N LYS A 397 39.80 8.53 5.90
CA LYS A 397 39.66 7.60 4.77
C LYS A 397 38.21 7.14 4.67
N ARG A 398 37.57 7.40 3.54
CA ARG A 398 36.15 7.09 3.33
C ARG A 398 35.88 5.59 3.37
N TYR A 399 36.81 4.78 2.88
CA TYR A 399 36.61 3.34 2.68
C TYR A 399 37.58 2.48 3.52
N VAL A 400 38.00 2.99 4.67
CA VAL A 400 38.88 2.24 5.57
C VAL A 400 38.36 0.82 5.79
N LEU A 401 39.25 -0.16 5.67
CA LEU A 401 38.94 -1.56 5.90
C LEU A 401 38.72 -1.80 7.40
N THR A 402 37.49 -2.17 7.77
CA THR A 402 37.07 -2.44 9.14
C THR A 402 36.76 -3.92 9.32
N GLU A 403 36.79 -4.37 10.58
CA GLU A 403 36.47 -5.76 10.90
C GLU A 403 35.02 -6.12 10.54
N ASP A 404 34.09 -5.19 10.67
CA ASP A 404 32.65 -5.36 10.40
C ASP A 404 32.24 -4.99 8.96
N GLY A 405 33.18 -4.50 8.15
CA GLY A 405 32.91 -4.06 6.78
C GLY A 405 32.24 -2.68 6.67
N ILE A 406 32.00 -1.97 7.79
CA ILE A 406 31.34 -0.68 7.83
C ILE A 406 32.35 0.43 8.11
N SER A 407 32.75 1.17 7.07
CA SER A 407 33.65 2.32 7.25
C SER A 407 32.92 3.49 7.90
N PRO A 408 33.60 4.26 8.80
CA PRO A 408 33.02 5.49 9.35
C PRO A 408 32.64 6.46 8.24
N ARG A 409 31.36 6.83 8.11
CA ARG A 409 30.86 7.70 7.03
C ARG A 409 31.03 9.17 7.39
N GLY A 410 31.96 9.86 6.72
CA GLY A 410 32.06 11.32 6.69
C GLY A 410 31.19 11.92 5.59
N ILE A 411 30.90 13.21 5.71
CA ILE A 411 30.21 14.00 4.70
C ILE A 411 31.01 15.27 4.40
N PRO A 412 30.92 15.85 3.18
CA PRO A 412 31.64 17.08 2.85
C PRO A 412 31.31 18.22 3.81
N GLY A 413 32.33 18.95 4.24
CA GLY A 413 32.19 20.12 5.11
C GLY A 413 31.93 19.80 6.59
N PHE A 414 31.81 18.55 6.99
CA PHE A 414 31.65 18.18 8.39
C PHE A 414 32.96 17.61 8.97
N GLY A 415 33.90 18.51 9.24
CA GLY A 415 35.22 18.22 9.75
C GLY A 415 36.35 18.72 8.84
N ASP A 416 37.58 18.25 9.08
CA ASP A 416 38.77 18.73 8.39
C ASP A 416 39.26 17.78 7.28
N GLY A 417 38.63 16.59 7.15
CA GLY A 417 39.01 15.56 6.21
C GLY A 417 38.33 15.74 4.85
N LEU A 418 39.02 15.36 3.79
CA LEU A 418 38.44 15.28 2.45
C LEU A 418 37.56 14.03 2.36
N VAL A 419 36.36 14.16 1.81
CA VAL A 419 35.43 13.05 1.56
C VAL A 419 35.36 12.82 0.06
N GLY A 420 36.13 11.86 -0.42
CA GLY A 420 36.07 11.39 -1.80
C GLY A 420 35.10 10.22 -1.95
N VAL A 421 34.55 10.04 -3.14
CA VAL A 421 33.83 8.82 -3.60
C VAL A 421 34.23 8.53 -5.04
N ASP A 422 34.31 7.27 -5.39
CA ASP A 422 34.65 6.85 -6.75
C ASP A 422 33.73 5.70 -7.19
N SER A 423 33.28 5.73 -8.44
CA SER A 423 32.49 4.67 -9.05
C SER A 423 33.34 3.52 -9.61
N ASP A 424 34.63 3.76 -9.82
CA ASP A 424 35.59 2.70 -10.11
C ASP A 424 35.98 1.95 -8.84
N GLU A 425 36.70 0.85 -8.95
CA GLU A 425 37.31 0.23 -7.75
C GLU A 425 38.35 1.17 -7.17
N HIS A 426 38.34 1.32 -5.86
CA HIS A 426 39.05 2.37 -5.16
C HIS A 426 39.78 1.85 -3.91
N ASP A 427 40.77 2.61 -3.48
CA ASP A 427 41.45 2.38 -2.22
C ASP A 427 40.69 2.96 -1.02
N GLU A 428 41.26 2.84 0.18
CA GLU A 428 40.66 3.37 1.41
C GLU A 428 40.49 4.90 1.38
N GLU A 429 41.26 5.63 0.56
CA GLU A 429 41.26 7.09 0.39
C GLU A 429 40.36 7.58 -0.75
N SER A 430 39.68 6.65 -1.43
CA SER A 430 38.80 6.90 -2.58
C SER A 430 39.57 7.19 -3.89
N HIS A 431 40.82 6.75 -4.01
CA HIS A 431 41.53 6.84 -5.27
C HIS A 431 41.30 5.58 -6.09
N ILE A 432 41.10 5.76 -7.40
CA ILE A 432 40.98 4.65 -8.33
C ILE A 432 42.18 3.70 -8.25
N THR A 433 41.92 2.40 -8.31
CA THR A 433 42.96 1.37 -8.23
C THR A 433 42.72 0.22 -9.18
N GLU A 434 43.83 -0.35 -9.70
CA GLU A 434 43.85 -1.63 -10.42
C GLU A 434 44.57 -2.74 -9.62
N ASP A 435 44.79 -2.54 -8.34
CA ASP A 435 45.34 -3.56 -7.45
C ASP A 435 44.31 -4.67 -7.20
N LEU A 436 44.58 -5.86 -7.75
CA LEU A 436 43.65 -6.99 -7.72
C LEU A 436 43.50 -7.60 -6.31
N GLU A 437 44.53 -7.49 -5.44
CA GLU A 437 44.42 -7.94 -4.04
C GLU A 437 43.55 -6.98 -3.24
N LEU A 438 43.74 -5.67 -3.44
CA LEU A 438 42.92 -4.66 -2.80
C LEU A 438 41.46 -4.77 -3.29
N ARG A 439 41.24 -4.99 -4.59
CA ARG A 439 39.91 -5.28 -5.15
C ARG A 439 39.20 -6.40 -4.39
N THR A 440 39.88 -7.52 -4.16
CA THR A 440 39.30 -8.66 -3.42
C THR A 440 38.89 -8.24 -2.02
N ARG A 441 39.79 -7.55 -1.28
CA ARG A 441 39.52 -7.07 0.07
C ARG A 441 38.33 -6.07 0.15
N MET A 442 38.17 -5.20 -0.86
CA MET A 442 37.07 -4.24 -0.92
C MET A 442 35.73 -4.93 -1.23
N VAL A 443 35.73 -5.95 -2.07
CA VAL A 443 34.52 -6.77 -2.30
C VAL A 443 34.12 -7.51 -1.03
N ASP A 444 35.07 -8.18 -0.37
CA ASP A 444 34.83 -8.91 0.89
C ASP A 444 34.29 -7.97 1.96
N LYS A 445 34.86 -6.77 2.08
CA LYS A 445 34.37 -5.71 2.98
C LYS A 445 32.91 -5.37 2.72
N ARG A 446 32.54 -5.10 1.46
CA ARG A 446 31.15 -4.75 1.08
C ARG A 446 30.19 -5.89 1.39
N LEU A 447 30.55 -7.14 1.06
CA LEU A 447 29.69 -8.32 1.26
C LEU A 447 29.55 -8.72 2.73
N LYS A 448 30.58 -8.51 3.55
CA LYS A 448 30.58 -8.85 4.98
C LYS A 448 29.45 -8.17 5.78
N LYS A 449 28.98 -7.02 5.34
CA LYS A 449 27.83 -6.34 5.94
C LYS A 449 26.59 -7.23 6.00
N MET A 450 26.47 -8.21 5.08
CA MET A 450 25.32 -9.12 5.04
C MET A 450 25.22 -9.96 6.33
N ASP A 451 26.34 -10.37 6.92
CA ASP A 451 26.34 -11.15 8.16
C ASP A 451 25.72 -10.38 9.33
N LEU A 452 25.97 -9.08 9.39
CA LEU A 452 25.38 -8.20 10.40
C LEU A 452 23.88 -7.95 10.11
N ILE A 453 23.52 -7.74 8.85
CA ILE A 453 22.12 -7.56 8.42
C ILE A 453 21.29 -8.78 8.81
N LEU A 454 21.85 -9.99 8.67
CA LEU A 454 21.18 -11.25 9.06
C LEU A 454 20.82 -11.30 10.54
N SER A 455 21.55 -10.61 11.41
CA SER A 455 21.24 -10.53 12.86
C SER A 455 20.09 -9.58 13.20
N GLU A 456 19.67 -8.72 12.27
CA GLU A 456 18.61 -7.71 12.44
C GLU A 456 17.39 -7.96 11.53
N ILE A 457 17.25 -9.16 11.00
CA ILE A 457 16.13 -9.52 10.12
C ILE A 457 14.81 -9.45 10.88
N VAL A 458 13.81 -8.84 10.25
CA VAL A 458 12.43 -8.88 10.71
C VAL A 458 11.87 -10.27 10.48
N PRO A 459 11.46 -11.00 11.53
CA PRO A 459 10.94 -12.35 11.38
C PRO A 459 9.58 -12.34 10.65
N PRO A 460 9.24 -13.42 9.94
CA PRO A 460 7.89 -13.60 9.40
C PRO A 460 6.88 -13.75 10.54
N GLU A 461 5.65 -13.33 10.29
CA GLU A 461 4.54 -13.52 11.22
C GLU A 461 3.90 -14.89 10.99
N PHE A 462 3.81 -15.67 12.06
CA PHE A 462 3.13 -16.98 12.04
C PHE A 462 1.74 -16.86 12.66
N LEU A 463 0.73 -17.36 11.96
CA LEU A 463 -0.67 -17.40 12.40
C LEU A 463 -1.23 -18.81 12.21
N GLY A 464 -1.76 -19.39 13.26
CA GLY A 464 -2.38 -20.72 13.24
C GLY A 464 -1.91 -21.62 14.39
N SER A 465 -2.20 -22.91 14.30
CA SER A 465 -1.75 -23.92 15.25
C SER A 465 -0.31 -24.31 14.98
N GLU A 466 0.46 -24.58 16.03
CA GLU A 466 1.80 -25.16 15.88
C GLU A 466 1.78 -26.55 15.20
N ASP A 467 0.69 -27.31 15.32
CA ASP A 467 0.56 -28.65 14.74
C ASP A 467 -0.08 -28.60 13.32
N TYR A 468 0.32 -27.63 12.50
CA TYR A 468 -0.20 -27.48 11.13
C TYR A 468 0.32 -28.57 10.19
N GLU A 469 -0.52 -28.96 9.22
CA GLU A 469 -0.16 -29.84 8.11
C GLU A 469 0.04 -29.05 6.80
N ILE A 470 -0.66 -27.91 6.66
CA ILE A 470 -0.66 -27.07 5.47
C ILE A 470 -0.16 -25.69 5.86
N LEU A 471 0.88 -25.22 5.18
CA LEU A 471 1.42 -23.88 5.37
C LEU A 471 1.10 -23.00 4.17
N LEU A 472 0.33 -21.95 4.41
CA LEU A 472 0.19 -20.85 3.46
C LEU A 472 1.37 -19.91 3.63
N VAL A 473 1.99 -19.54 2.54
CA VAL A 473 3.09 -18.57 2.53
C VAL A 473 2.69 -17.36 1.69
N GLY A 474 2.67 -16.18 2.32
CA GLY A 474 2.34 -14.92 1.65
C GLY A 474 3.30 -13.81 2.04
N TRP A 475 3.23 -12.70 1.33
CA TRP A 475 4.05 -11.52 1.58
C TRP A 475 3.34 -10.22 1.17
N GLY A 476 3.76 -9.11 1.74
CA GLY A 476 3.26 -7.79 1.38
C GLY A 476 1.74 -7.68 1.53
N SER A 477 1.08 -7.07 0.56
CA SER A 477 -0.36 -6.75 0.58
C SER A 477 -1.31 -7.95 0.71
N THR A 478 -0.83 -9.18 0.57
CA THR A 478 -1.65 -10.39 0.76
C THR A 478 -1.97 -10.69 2.24
N TYR A 479 -1.39 -9.97 3.20
CA TYR A 479 -1.55 -10.25 4.63
C TYR A 479 -3.00 -10.32 5.08
N HIS A 480 -3.75 -9.25 4.86
CA HIS A 480 -5.11 -9.14 5.39
C HIS A 480 -6.08 -10.15 4.77
N VAL A 481 -6.00 -10.36 3.47
CA VAL A 481 -6.86 -11.31 2.77
C VAL A 481 -6.57 -12.75 3.20
N LEU A 482 -5.30 -13.11 3.41
CA LEU A 482 -4.90 -14.43 3.93
C LEU A 482 -5.37 -14.64 5.36
N LYS A 483 -5.23 -13.62 6.20
CA LYS A 483 -5.66 -13.67 7.61
C LYS A 483 -7.18 -13.84 7.74
N GLU A 484 -7.97 -13.08 6.97
CA GLU A 484 -9.44 -13.22 6.98
C GLU A 484 -9.88 -14.56 6.38
N ALA A 485 -9.27 -15.01 5.28
CA ALA A 485 -9.56 -16.31 4.69
C ALA A 485 -9.22 -17.48 5.64
N LEU A 486 -8.10 -17.40 6.37
CA LEU A 486 -7.74 -18.42 7.37
C LEU A 486 -8.80 -18.50 8.49
N ALA A 487 -9.29 -17.34 8.96
CA ALA A 487 -10.34 -17.28 9.97
C ALA A 487 -11.68 -17.85 9.46
N GLU A 488 -12.04 -17.58 8.19
CA GLU A 488 -13.25 -18.13 7.55
C GLU A 488 -13.15 -19.63 7.34
N PHE A 489 -11.99 -20.11 6.90
CA PHE A 489 -11.75 -21.55 6.68
C PHE A 489 -11.81 -22.34 7.98
N ASN A 490 -11.42 -21.72 9.10
CA ASN A 490 -11.50 -22.24 10.46
C ASN A 490 -11.00 -23.69 10.60
N ASN A 491 -9.89 -24.01 9.94
CA ASN A 491 -9.25 -25.32 9.99
C ASN A 491 -7.90 -25.22 10.70
N LYS A 492 -7.74 -25.97 11.81
CA LYS A 492 -6.52 -25.95 12.63
C LYS A 492 -5.30 -26.56 11.95
N ASP A 493 -5.52 -27.36 10.90
CA ASP A 493 -4.43 -27.98 10.14
C ASP A 493 -3.77 -26.99 9.16
N ILE A 494 -4.34 -25.78 8.99
CA ILE A 494 -3.83 -24.74 8.11
C ILE A 494 -3.24 -23.62 8.94
N ALA A 495 -1.99 -23.24 8.63
CA ALA A 495 -1.31 -22.07 9.20
C ALA A 495 -0.86 -21.12 8.10
N LEU A 496 -0.59 -19.89 8.48
CA LEU A 496 -0.06 -18.83 7.61
C LEU A 496 1.31 -18.39 8.11
N LEU A 497 2.29 -18.33 7.22
CA LEU A 497 3.59 -17.68 7.42
C LEU A 497 3.66 -16.47 6.48
N HIS A 498 3.59 -15.27 7.03
CA HIS A 498 3.57 -14.03 6.25
C HIS A 498 4.86 -13.24 6.41
N PHE A 499 5.43 -12.82 5.27
CA PHE A 499 6.70 -12.11 5.21
C PHE A 499 6.48 -10.61 4.94
N LYS A 500 7.03 -9.79 5.81
CA LYS A 500 7.13 -8.33 5.67
C LYS A 500 8.56 -7.84 5.41
N GLN A 501 9.53 -8.75 5.49
CA GLN A 501 10.86 -8.64 4.90
C GLN A 501 11.06 -9.86 4.00
N VAL A 502 11.28 -9.62 2.70
CA VAL A 502 11.38 -10.68 1.69
C VAL A 502 12.84 -10.97 1.29
N TYR A 503 13.74 -10.05 1.63
CA TYR A 503 15.19 -10.28 1.46
C TYR A 503 16.02 -9.42 2.43
N PRO A 504 17.13 -9.96 3.03
CA PRO A 504 17.42 -11.38 3.07
C PRO A 504 16.32 -12.17 3.80
N LEU A 505 16.22 -13.48 3.50
CA LEU A 505 15.24 -14.35 4.15
C LEU A 505 15.63 -14.66 5.60
N HIS A 506 14.64 -14.73 6.47
CA HIS A 506 14.84 -15.15 7.86
C HIS A 506 15.39 -16.58 7.91
N PRO A 507 16.48 -16.83 8.67
CA PRO A 507 17.14 -18.15 8.72
C PRO A 507 16.21 -19.33 9.06
N GLY A 508 15.24 -19.12 9.96
CA GLY A 508 14.27 -20.13 10.36
C GLY A 508 13.18 -20.43 9.31
N THR A 509 13.19 -19.78 8.14
CA THR A 509 12.18 -20.00 7.10
C THR A 509 12.09 -21.46 6.68
N LYS A 510 13.24 -22.13 6.56
CA LYS A 510 13.34 -23.52 6.17
C LYS A 510 12.58 -24.44 7.14
N ASP A 511 12.74 -24.23 8.44
CA ASP A 511 12.13 -25.07 9.48
C ASP A 511 10.60 -25.03 9.44
N PHE A 512 10.02 -23.84 9.22
CA PHE A 512 8.57 -23.72 9.04
C PHE A 512 8.07 -24.52 7.83
N ILE A 513 8.79 -24.44 6.71
CA ILE A 513 8.37 -25.06 5.46
C ILE A 513 8.53 -26.59 5.52
N GLU A 514 9.64 -27.10 6.07
CA GLU A 514 9.91 -28.54 6.18
C GLU A 514 9.00 -29.26 7.18
N LYS A 515 8.45 -28.54 8.15
CA LYS A 515 7.46 -29.06 9.09
C LYS A 515 6.11 -29.36 8.42
N ALA A 516 5.73 -28.60 7.39
CA ALA A 516 4.46 -28.77 6.70
C ALA A 516 4.47 -29.97 5.76
N LYS A 517 3.35 -30.72 5.71
CA LYS A 517 3.15 -31.74 4.68
C LYS A 517 2.94 -31.12 3.30
N ARG A 518 2.31 -29.95 3.24
CA ARG A 518 2.05 -29.18 2.01
C ARG A 518 2.32 -27.70 2.26
N THR A 519 3.00 -27.05 1.34
CA THR A 519 3.21 -25.59 1.34
C THR A 519 2.56 -24.97 0.11
N ILE A 520 1.77 -23.91 0.30
CA ILE A 520 1.07 -23.21 -0.77
C ILE A 520 1.51 -21.74 -0.73
N PHE A 521 2.22 -21.30 -1.78
CA PHE A 521 2.59 -19.90 -1.97
C PHE A 521 1.41 -19.13 -2.55
N VAL A 522 1.02 -18.04 -1.90
CA VAL A 522 -0.09 -17.19 -2.35
C VAL A 522 0.47 -15.83 -2.76
N GLU A 523 0.44 -15.55 -4.06
CA GLU A 523 1.08 -14.37 -4.63
C GLU A 523 0.24 -13.72 -5.73
N ASN A 524 0.22 -12.41 -5.75
CA ASN A 524 -0.45 -11.63 -6.79
C ASN A 524 0.48 -11.40 -7.99
N ASN A 525 1.04 -12.49 -8.53
CA ASN A 525 1.85 -12.53 -9.74
C ASN A 525 1.71 -13.88 -10.46
N ALA A 526 2.24 -13.97 -11.70
CA ALA A 526 2.07 -15.14 -12.55
C ALA A 526 3.08 -16.29 -12.30
N THR A 527 4.18 -16.05 -11.58
CA THR A 527 5.34 -16.94 -11.58
C THR A 527 5.83 -17.37 -10.21
N SER A 528 5.08 -17.01 -9.14
CA SER A 528 5.46 -17.30 -7.75
C SER A 528 6.88 -16.83 -7.43
N GLN A 529 7.14 -15.53 -7.63
CA GLN A 529 8.48 -14.95 -7.50
C GLN A 529 9.07 -15.18 -6.12
N PHE A 530 8.28 -14.99 -5.06
CA PHE A 530 8.73 -15.24 -3.70
C PHE A 530 8.93 -16.74 -3.41
N GLY A 531 8.04 -17.58 -3.92
CA GLY A 531 8.22 -19.03 -3.85
C GLY A 531 9.53 -19.48 -4.51
N ARG A 532 9.93 -18.87 -5.64
CA ARG A 532 11.22 -19.13 -6.28
C ARG A 532 12.42 -18.67 -5.43
N ILE A 533 12.30 -17.50 -4.80
CA ILE A 533 13.35 -16.98 -3.90
C ILE A 533 13.52 -17.90 -2.69
N ILE A 534 12.42 -18.35 -2.08
CA ILE A 534 12.46 -19.33 -0.99
C ILE A 534 13.14 -20.61 -1.45
N LYS A 535 12.74 -21.15 -2.60
CA LYS A 535 13.34 -22.34 -3.18
C LYS A 535 14.85 -22.19 -3.38
N LEU A 536 15.29 -21.07 -3.92
CA LEU A 536 16.71 -20.80 -4.17
C LEU A 536 17.52 -20.75 -2.86
N ASN A 537 16.96 -20.13 -1.81
CA ASN A 537 17.67 -19.89 -0.56
C ASN A 537 17.60 -21.08 0.43
N THR A 538 16.54 -21.90 0.38
CA THR A 538 16.33 -23.00 1.34
C THR A 538 16.59 -24.39 0.74
N GLY A 539 16.64 -24.50 -0.60
CA GLY A 539 16.68 -25.77 -1.31
C GLY A 539 15.33 -26.51 -1.35
N TYR A 540 14.26 -25.93 -0.80
CA TYR A 540 12.92 -26.53 -0.81
C TYR A 540 12.33 -26.56 -2.22
N THR A 541 11.91 -27.74 -2.70
CA THR A 541 11.53 -27.95 -4.11
C THR A 541 10.05 -28.26 -4.35
N THR A 542 9.29 -28.58 -3.31
CA THR A 542 7.93 -29.12 -3.39
C THR A 542 6.90 -28.15 -2.84
N GLY A 543 6.60 -27.07 -3.55
CA GLY A 543 5.53 -26.15 -3.15
C GLY A 543 4.50 -26.00 -4.26
N GLU A 544 3.24 -25.84 -3.85
CA GLU A 544 2.16 -25.44 -4.74
C GLU A 544 2.03 -23.92 -4.73
N SER A 545 1.34 -23.35 -5.72
CA SER A 545 1.08 -21.92 -5.76
C SER A 545 -0.40 -21.64 -6.03
N LEU A 546 -0.96 -20.65 -5.35
CA LEU A 546 -2.23 -20.00 -5.65
C LEU A 546 -1.92 -18.59 -6.16
N LEU A 547 -2.07 -18.37 -7.46
CA LEU A 547 -1.63 -17.16 -8.13
C LEU A 547 -2.82 -16.39 -8.72
N LYS A 548 -2.78 -15.06 -8.61
CA LYS A 548 -3.72 -14.16 -9.27
C LYS A 548 -2.94 -13.03 -9.96
N TYR A 549 -3.16 -12.86 -11.27
CA TYR A 549 -2.42 -11.90 -12.10
C TYR A 549 -3.30 -11.26 -13.19
N ASN A 550 -4.56 -11.01 -12.83
CA ASN A 550 -5.51 -10.34 -13.71
C ASN A 550 -5.60 -8.81 -13.47
N GLY A 551 -4.69 -8.27 -12.67
CA GLY A 551 -4.66 -6.85 -12.32
C GLY A 551 -5.56 -6.46 -11.13
N LEU A 552 -6.19 -7.42 -10.47
CA LEU A 552 -7.02 -7.21 -9.28
C LEU A 552 -6.38 -7.87 -8.04
N PRO A 553 -6.61 -7.33 -6.84
CA PRO A 553 -6.18 -7.97 -5.60
C PRO A 553 -6.96 -9.28 -5.38
N PHE A 554 -6.42 -10.15 -4.54
CA PHE A 554 -7.20 -11.28 -4.03
C PHE A 554 -8.36 -10.78 -3.17
N THR A 555 -9.52 -11.43 -3.30
CA THR A 555 -10.61 -11.33 -2.34
C THR A 555 -10.56 -12.49 -1.34
N VAL A 556 -11.29 -12.38 -0.23
CA VAL A 556 -11.37 -13.48 0.74
C VAL A 556 -11.90 -14.75 0.07
N GLU A 557 -12.92 -14.61 -0.77
CA GLU A 557 -13.53 -15.71 -1.52
C GLU A 557 -12.53 -16.37 -2.50
N ASP A 558 -11.71 -15.60 -3.19
CA ASP A 558 -10.65 -16.13 -4.08
C ASP A 558 -9.73 -17.12 -3.34
N ILE A 559 -9.31 -16.73 -2.13
CA ILE A 559 -8.43 -17.58 -1.31
C ILE A 559 -9.17 -18.82 -0.82
N VAL A 560 -10.37 -18.63 -0.26
CA VAL A 560 -11.16 -19.75 0.29
C VAL A 560 -11.51 -20.78 -0.79
N GLU A 561 -11.97 -20.33 -1.96
CA GLU A 561 -12.30 -21.22 -3.08
C GLU A 561 -11.05 -21.86 -3.68
N GLY A 562 -9.97 -21.08 -3.84
CA GLY A 562 -8.71 -21.57 -4.34
C GLY A 562 -8.13 -22.67 -3.45
N LEU A 563 -8.21 -22.50 -2.13
CA LEU A 563 -7.80 -23.54 -1.16
C LEU A 563 -8.71 -24.77 -1.20
N LYS A 564 -10.02 -24.61 -1.24
CA LYS A 564 -10.96 -25.74 -1.37
C LYS A 564 -10.63 -26.61 -2.59
N LYS A 565 -10.38 -25.98 -3.75
CA LYS A 565 -10.00 -26.70 -4.99
C LYS A 565 -8.67 -27.42 -4.89
N LYS A 566 -7.72 -26.91 -4.11
CA LYS A 566 -6.41 -27.56 -3.92
C LYS A 566 -6.43 -28.66 -2.88
N LEU A 567 -7.34 -28.59 -1.91
CA LEU A 567 -7.42 -29.53 -0.80
C LEU A 567 -8.41 -30.67 -1.06
N SER A 568 -9.29 -30.53 -2.06
CA SER A 568 -10.14 -31.59 -2.58
C SER A 568 -9.32 -32.55 -3.47
#